data_b10cadbd9571afed7e8d9fd6c7b27462
#
_entry.id   b10cadbd9571afed7e8d9fd6c7b27462
#
_cell.length_a   1.000
_cell.length_b   1.000
_cell.length_c   1.000
_cell.angle_alpha   90.00
_cell.angle_beta   90.00
_cell.angle_gamma   90.00
#
_symmetry.space_group_name_H-M   'P 1'
#
loop_
_entity.id
_entity.type
_entity.pdbx_description
1 polymer ?
#
loop_
_entity_poly.entity_id
_entity_poly.type
_entity_poly.pdbx_seq_one_letter_code
_entity_poly.pdbx_strand_id
1 'polypeptide(L)'
;MKELSPAAPRRALHTRKIECTGYERDDGLWEVEGRLSDVRTWNQGNVNSSRPRAAGEPIHLMSLRLTLDDSFLIVAAEAVTHQAPFVDCDGINDSYLQLVGMRIQAGFTQAVKTRFRGVQGCTHITDLLGPVATTALQSINPQLSRRRAERGEPPPDEGRRPPMLDSCHGWRRGSEPAIIRWGKVGR
;
A
#
# COMPACT_ATOMS: atom_id res chain seq x y z
N MET A 1 6.16 25.69 -3.27
CA MET A 1 6.74 24.34 -3.05
C MET A 1 8.09 24.30 -3.73
N LYS A 2 9.07 23.60 -3.13
CA LYS A 2 10.37 23.37 -3.82
C LYS A 2 10.17 22.20 -4.81
N GLU A 3 10.60 22.43 -6.04
CA GLU A 3 10.64 21.39 -7.08
C GLU A 3 12.03 20.73 -7.11
N LEU A 4 12.13 19.59 -7.78
CA LEU A 4 13.42 18.97 -8.05
C LEU A 4 14.25 19.92 -8.92
N SER A 5 15.57 19.93 -8.70
CA SER A 5 16.48 20.66 -9.56
C SER A 5 16.36 20.19 -11.03
N PRO A 6 16.68 21.08 -12.02
CA PRO A 6 16.67 20.69 -13.43
C PRO A 6 17.50 19.43 -13.67
N ALA A 7 16.93 18.49 -14.39
CA ALA A 7 17.61 17.25 -14.71
C ALA A 7 18.56 17.41 -15.88
N ALA A 8 19.64 16.64 -15.91
CA ALA A 8 20.48 16.51 -17.09
C ALA A 8 19.67 15.93 -18.28
N PRO A 9 20.11 16.17 -19.55
CA PRO A 9 19.49 15.55 -20.71
C PRO A 9 19.40 14.03 -20.54
N ARG A 10 18.17 13.50 -20.68
CA ARG A 10 17.88 12.08 -20.40
C ARG A 10 16.71 11.58 -21.20
N ARG A 11 16.62 10.27 -21.40
CA ARG A 11 15.44 9.59 -21.96
C ARG A 11 14.80 8.67 -20.92
N ALA A 12 13.48 8.59 -20.92
CA ALA A 12 12.77 7.62 -20.11
C ALA A 12 13.04 6.21 -20.64
N LEU A 13 13.26 5.25 -19.76
CA LEU A 13 13.50 3.85 -20.10
C LEU A 13 12.39 2.94 -19.57
N HIS A 14 11.93 3.18 -18.37
CA HIS A 14 10.95 2.38 -17.66
C HIS A 14 10.10 3.29 -16.78
N THR A 15 8.81 3.01 -16.74
CA THR A 15 7.88 3.69 -15.83
C THR A 15 7.17 2.64 -15.00
N ARG A 16 7.31 2.71 -13.68
CA ARG A 16 6.45 2.01 -12.72
C ARG A 16 5.42 3.00 -12.18
N LYS A 17 4.15 2.62 -12.24
CA LYS A 17 3.06 3.33 -11.59
C LYS A 17 2.43 2.45 -10.54
N ILE A 18 2.19 3.01 -9.36
CA ILE A 18 1.41 2.39 -8.29
C ILE A 18 0.29 3.38 -7.96
N GLU A 19 -0.93 2.89 -8.02
CA GLU A 19 -2.13 3.63 -7.68
C GLU A 19 -2.89 2.85 -6.61
N CYS A 20 -3.27 3.52 -5.53
CA CYS A 20 -4.02 2.91 -4.44
C CYS A 20 -5.22 3.78 -4.09
N THR A 21 -6.39 3.16 -3.91
CA THR A 21 -7.62 3.83 -3.54
C THR A 21 -8.27 3.12 -2.37
N GLY A 22 -8.69 3.89 -1.35
CA GLY A 22 -9.45 3.38 -0.21
C GLY A 22 -10.94 3.65 -0.39
N TYR A 23 -11.77 2.69 0.03
CA TYR A 23 -13.22 2.74 -0.07
C TYR A 23 -13.86 2.41 1.28
N GLU A 24 -14.98 3.06 1.55
CA GLU A 24 -15.93 2.72 2.60
C GLU A 24 -17.05 1.90 1.97
N ARG A 25 -17.35 0.73 2.52
CA ARG A 25 -18.41 -0.16 2.02
C ARG A 25 -19.72 0.07 2.76
N ASP A 26 -20.83 -0.22 2.12
CA ASP A 26 -22.17 -0.08 2.71
C ASP A 26 -22.43 -1.10 3.86
N ASP A 27 -21.67 -2.20 3.89
CA ASP A 27 -21.75 -3.23 4.95
C ASP A 27 -20.86 -2.92 6.17
N GLY A 28 -20.24 -1.72 6.22
CA GLY A 28 -19.44 -1.25 7.33
C GLY A 28 -17.97 -1.67 7.29
N LEU A 29 -17.56 -2.45 6.30
CA LEU A 29 -16.16 -2.79 6.07
C LEU A 29 -15.45 -1.72 5.22
N TRP A 30 -14.15 -1.86 5.09
CA TRP A 30 -13.30 -1.01 4.27
C TRP A 30 -12.64 -1.84 3.18
N GLU A 31 -12.44 -1.26 2.02
CA GLU A 31 -11.61 -1.86 0.99
C GLU A 31 -10.48 -0.92 0.60
N VAL A 32 -9.33 -1.51 0.27
CA VAL A 32 -8.24 -0.79 -0.37
C VAL A 32 -7.77 -1.58 -1.57
N GLU A 33 -7.80 -0.95 -2.72
CA GLU A 33 -7.29 -1.49 -3.96
C GLU A 33 -5.94 -0.86 -4.29
N GLY A 34 -4.99 -1.68 -4.72
CA GLY A 34 -3.71 -1.28 -5.28
C GLY A 34 -3.54 -1.83 -6.67
N ARG A 35 -3.04 -1.00 -7.60
CA ARG A 35 -2.70 -1.38 -8.96
C ARG A 35 -1.27 -0.98 -9.28
N LEU A 36 -0.50 -1.91 -9.81
CA LEU A 36 0.87 -1.70 -10.28
C LEU A 36 0.93 -1.93 -11.77
N SER A 37 1.58 -1.02 -12.50
CA SER A 37 1.95 -1.23 -13.89
C SER A 37 3.41 -0.87 -14.15
N ASP A 38 4.10 -1.72 -14.91
CA ASP A 38 5.45 -1.50 -15.42
C ASP A 38 5.44 -1.42 -16.93
N VAL A 39 5.95 -0.34 -17.50
CA VAL A 39 5.96 -0.08 -18.93
C VAL A 39 7.37 0.32 -19.38
N ARG A 40 7.82 -0.21 -20.52
CA ARG A 40 9.10 0.17 -21.18
C ARG A 40 8.86 1.01 -22.42
N THR A 41 9.85 1.81 -22.75
CA THR A 41 9.83 2.70 -23.94
C THR A 41 10.40 2.06 -25.20
N TRP A 42 10.75 0.76 -25.14
CA TRP A 42 11.29 0.02 -26.28
C TRP A 42 10.63 -1.36 -26.43
N ASN A 43 10.70 -1.93 -27.62
CA ASN A 43 10.19 -3.26 -27.90
C ASN A 43 11.04 -4.33 -27.19
N GLN A 44 10.42 -5.22 -26.45
CA GLN A 44 11.06 -6.33 -25.78
C GLN A 44 10.89 -7.60 -26.60
N GLY A 45 12.01 -8.26 -26.96
CA GLY A 45 12.00 -9.60 -27.54
C GLY A 45 11.72 -10.70 -26.51
N ASN A 46 11.80 -11.96 -26.94
CA ASN A 46 11.46 -13.15 -26.13
C ASN A 46 12.49 -13.52 -25.06
N VAL A 47 13.65 -12.87 -24.98
CA VAL A 47 14.77 -13.31 -24.12
C VAL A 47 14.41 -13.37 -22.62
N ASN A 48 13.52 -12.49 -22.18
CA ASN A 48 13.08 -12.42 -20.76
C ASN A 48 11.56 -12.36 -20.65
N SER A 49 10.84 -13.05 -21.54
CA SER A 49 9.38 -13.02 -21.57
C SER A 49 8.86 -14.16 -22.45
N SER A 50 7.70 -14.69 -22.12
CA SER A 50 7.03 -15.75 -22.90
C SER A 50 6.57 -15.29 -24.30
N ARG A 51 6.49 -13.97 -24.54
CA ARG A 51 6.17 -13.37 -25.84
C ARG A 51 6.82 -11.99 -26.01
N PRO A 52 7.02 -11.53 -27.26
CA PRO A 52 7.43 -10.15 -27.51
C PRO A 52 6.39 -9.16 -26.95
N ARG A 53 6.86 -7.96 -26.60
CA ARG A 53 6.01 -6.85 -26.17
C ARG A 53 6.42 -5.57 -26.87
N ALA A 54 5.43 -4.82 -27.33
CA ALA A 54 5.68 -3.51 -27.93
C ALA A 54 6.08 -2.47 -26.87
N ALA A 55 6.77 -1.43 -27.30
CA ALA A 55 6.97 -0.22 -26.50
C ALA A 55 5.62 0.34 -26.05
N GLY A 56 5.52 0.69 -24.76
CA GLY A 56 4.26 1.18 -24.17
C GLY A 56 3.31 0.07 -23.69
N GLU A 57 3.52 -1.18 -24.05
CA GLU A 57 2.75 -2.30 -23.52
C GLU A 57 3.22 -2.65 -22.10
N PRO A 58 2.30 -2.87 -21.13
CA PRO A 58 2.68 -3.27 -19.78
C PRO A 58 3.41 -4.61 -19.77
N ILE A 59 4.56 -4.66 -19.08
CA ILE A 59 5.30 -5.90 -18.80
C ILE A 59 4.68 -6.59 -17.57
N HIS A 60 4.32 -5.77 -16.58
CA HIS A 60 3.60 -6.18 -15.40
C HIS A 60 2.36 -5.31 -15.26
N LEU A 61 1.25 -5.94 -14.98
CA LEU A 61 0.00 -5.28 -14.62
C LEU A 61 -0.69 -6.16 -13.58
N MET A 62 -0.73 -5.69 -12.34
CA MET A 62 -1.21 -6.47 -11.21
C MET A 62 -2.12 -5.62 -10.34
N SER A 63 -3.09 -6.27 -9.71
CA SER A 63 -3.98 -5.65 -8.74
C SER A 63 -4.00 -6.46 -7.44
N LEU A 64 -4.20 -5.76 -6.34
CA LEU A 64 -4.42 -6.32 -5.02
C LEU A 64 -5.58 -5.57 -4.38
N ARG A 65 -6.55 -6.30 -3.79
CA ARG A 65 -7.62 -5.77 -2.96
C ARG A 65 -7.55 -6.38 -1.58
N LEU A 66 -7.61 -5.55 -0.55
CA LEU A 66 -7.75 -5.97 0.84
C LEU A 66 -9.08 -5.45 1.38
N THR A 67 -9.86 -6.32 2.03
CA THR A 67 -11.02 -5.93 2.84
C THR A 67 -10.63 -5.94 4.31
N LEU A 68 -11.00 -4.88 5.04
CA LEU A 68 -10.55 -4.61 6.40
C LEU A 68 -11.75 -4.31 7.31
N ASP A 69 -11.64 -4.68 8.58
CA ASP A 69 -12.51 -4.19 9.63
C ASP A 69 -11.98 -2.87 10.26
N ASP A 70 -12.74 -2.28 11.19
CA ASP A 70 -12.37 -1.06 11.92
C ASP A 70 -11.08 -1.20 12.76
N SER A 71 -10.62 -2.42 13.00
CA SER A 71 -9.38 -2.73 13.72
C SER A 71 -8.19 -2.97 12.80
N PHE A 72 -8.37 -2.75 11.49
CA PHE A 72 -7.39 -3.04 10.44
C PHE A 72 -7.04 -4.53 10.29
N LEU A 73 -7.91 -5.42 10.77
CA LEU A 73 -7.80 -6.85 10.50
C LEU A 73 -8.19 -7.10 9.04
N ILE A 74 -7.36 -7.80 8.30
CA ILE A 74 -7.66 -8.22 6.92
C ILE A 74 -8.63 -9.39 7.00
N VAL A 75 -9.86 -9.16 6.55
CA VAL A 75 -10.94 -10.17 6.53
C VAL A 75 -11.09 -10.83 5.16
N ALA A 76 -10.62 -10.18 4.08
CA ALA A 76 -10.51 -10.77 2.76
C ALA A 76 -9.32 -10.17 2.00
N ALA A 77 -8.76 -10.95 1.08
CA ALA A 77 -7.67 -10.53 0.20
C ALA A 77 -7.86 -11.17 -1.17
N GLU A 78 -7.59 -10.40 -2.22
CA GLU A 78 -7.64 -10.85 -3.61
C GLU A 78 -6.44 -10.26 -4.35
N ALA A 79 -5.70 -11.10 -5.08
CA ALA A 79 -4.61 -10.67 -5.95
C ALA A 79 -4.87 -11.15 -7.37
N VAL A 80 -4.60 -10.30 -8.36
CA VAL A 80 -4.79 -10.60 -9.78
C VAL A 80 -3.58 -10.18 -10.58
N THR A 81 -3.02 -11.08 -11.34
CA THR A 81 -2.00 -10.82 -12.36
C THR A 81 -2.67 -10.68 -13.73
N HIS A 82 -2.88 -9.44 -14.19
CA HIS A 82 -3.47 -9.16 -15.51
C HIS A 82 -2.46 -9.35 -16.63
N GLN A 83 -1.20 -8.95 -16.38
CA GLN A 83 -0.07 -9.14 -17.28
C GLN A 83 1.21 -9.42 -16.52
N ALA A 84 1.98 -10.37 -17.01
CA ALA A 84 3.31 -10.72 -16.51
C ALA A 84 4.22 -11.19 -17.66
N PRO A 85 5.55 -11.19 -17.47
CA PRO A 85 6.48 -11.63 -18.51
C PRO A 85 6.42 -13.13 -18.77
N PHE A 86 6.01 -13.95 -17.80
CA PHE A 86 5.97 -15.41 -17.92
C PHE A 86 4.56 -15.95 -17.71
N VAL A 87 4.28 -17.10 -18.34
CA VAL A 87 2.95 -17.73 -18.38
C VAL A 87 2.47 -18.10 -16.98
N ASP A 88 3.36 -18.59 -16.12
CA ASP A 88 3.00 -19.15 -14.79
C ASP A 88 2.97 -18.10 -13.66
N CYS A 89 3.14 -16.80 -13.98
CA CYS A 89 3.21 -15.76 -12.94
C CYS A 89 1.89 -15.57 -12.18
N ASP A 90 0.75 -15.90 -12.74
CA ASP A 90 -0.56 -15.81 -12.12
C ASP A 90 -0.82 -16.93 -11.10
N GLY A 91 -0.11 -18.05 -11.19
CA GLY A 91 -0.22 -19.17 -10.26
C GLY A 91 0.11 -18.81 -8.80
N ILE A 92 0.77 -17.66 -8.56
CA ILE A 92 1.08 -17.18 -7.20
C ILE A 92 -0.06 -16.38 -6.55
N ASN A 93 -1.10 -16.01 -7.29
CA ASN A 93 -2.13 -15.08 -6.81
C ASN A 93 -2.80 -15.58 -5.53
N ASP A 94 -3.17 -16.85 -5.46
CA ASP A 94 -3.86 -17.46 -4.30
C ASP A 94 -2.99 -17.50 -3.04
N SER A 95 -1.67 -17.39 -3.17
CA SER A 95 -0.77 -17.29 -2.01
C SER A 95 -1.08 -16.06 -1.16
N TYR A 96 -1.64 -15.00 -1.75
CA TYR A 96 -1.99 -13.77 -1.04
C TYR A 96 -3.26 -13.89 -0.18
N LEU A 97 -4.03 -14.98 -0.28
CA LEU A 97 -5.08 -15.32 0.69
C LEU A 97 -4.51 -15.49 2.10
N GLN A 98 -3.22 -15.79 2.25
CA GLN A 98 -2.52 -15.85 3.55
C GLN A 98 -2.44 -14.48 4.26
N LEU A 99 -2.84 -13.39 3.63
CA LEU A 99 -3.01 -12.09 4.28
C LEU A 99 -4.21 -12.04 5.21
N VAL A 100 -5.23 -12.88 4.96
CA VAL A 100 -6.42 -12.95 5.82
C VAL A 100 -6.03 -13.35 7.23
N GLY A 101 -6.55 -12.64 8.21
CA GLY A 101 -6.19 -12.79 9.63
C GLY A 101 -4.96 -11.95 10.06
N MET A 102 -4.21 -11.36 9.13
CA MET A 102 -3.16 -10.39 9.48
C MET A 102 -3.78 -9.02 9.77
N ARG A 103 -3.09 -8.23 10.60
CA ARG A 103 -3.50 -6.87 10.95
C ARG A 103 -2.50 -5.85 10.42
N ILE A 104 -3.00 -4.77 9.80
CA ILE A 104 -2.16 -3.64 9.40
C ILE A 104 -1.82 -2.82 10.65
N GLN A 105 -0.62 -3.03 11.17
CA GLN A 105 -0.07 -2.41 12.38
C GLN A 105 1.45 -2.30 12.29
N ALA A 106 2.10 -1.79 13.34
CA ALA A 106 3.56 -1.77 13.41
C ALA A 106 4.14 -3.16 13.13
N GLY A 107 5.13 -3.24 12.23
CA GLY A 107 5.75 -4.50 11.81
C GLY A 107 5.06 -5.21 10.62
N PHE A 108 3.89 -4.77 10.15
CA PHE A 108 3.18 -5.38 9.03
C PHE A 108 4.06 -5.55 7.79
N THR A 109 4.75 -4.49 7.37
CA THR A 109 5.62 -4.54 6.17
C THR A 109 6.73 -5.60 6.30
N GLN A 110 7.30 -5.76 7.50
CA GLN A 110 8.31 -6.80 7.72
C GLN A 110 7.68 -8.20 7.70
N ALA A 111 6.52 -8.36 8.31
CA ALA A 111 5.80 -9.63 8.32
C ALA A 111 5.45 -10.11 6.91
N VAL A 112 4.92 -9.23 6.04
CA VAL A 112 4.60 -9.59 4.65
C VAL A 112 5.84 -9.86 3.81
N LYS A 113 6.92 -9.10 3.97
CA LYS A 113 8.19 -9.37 3.29
C LYS A 113 8.79 -10.73 3.68
N THR A 114 8.61 -11.14 4.92
CA THR A 114 9.05 -12.46 5.38
C THR A 114 8.17 -13.57 4.82
N ARG A 115 6.84 -13.39 4.85
CA ARG A 115 5.86 -14.39 4.40
C ARG A 115 5.93 -14.68 2.90
N PHE A 116 6.07 -13.63 2.09
CA PHE A 116 6.07 -13.72 0.62
C PHE A 116 7.48 -13.64 0.01
N ARG A 117 8.49 -14.10 0.77
CA ARG A 117 9.88 -14.07 0.31
C ARG A 117 10.16 -15.16 -0.73
N GLY A 118 10.97 -14.80 -1.74
CA GLY A 118 11.44 -15.73 -2.77
C GLY A 118 10.28 -16.33 -3.55
N VAL A 119 10.23 -17.64 -3.68
CA VAL A 119 9.21 -18.38 -4.45
C VAL A 119 7.84 -18.43 -3.76
N GLN A 120 7.72 -17.92 -2.56
CA GLN A 120 6.44 -17.86 -1.81
C GLN A 120 5.58 -16.66 -2.19
N GLY A 121 6.07 -15.76 -3.04
CA GLY A 121 5.35 -14.56 -3.46
C GLY A 121 5.85 -13.99 -4.78
N CYS A 122 5.11 -13.04 -5.33
CA CYS A 122 5.51 -12.22 -6.46
C CYS A 122 6.08 -10.90 -5.93
N THR A 123 7.27 -10.51 -6.39
CA THR A 123 7.89 -9.23 -6.03
C THR A 123 6.95 -8.05 -6.26
N HIS A 124 6.25 -8.03 -7.39
CA HIS A 124 5.38 -6.91 -7.79
C HIS A 124 4.11 -6.81 -6.94
N ILE A 125 3.43 -7.93 -6.65
CA ILE A 125 2.26 -7.93 -5.76
C ILE A 125 2.69 -7.63 -4.32
N THR A 126 3.83 -8.16 -3.88
CA THR A 126 4.38 -7.86 -2.54
C THR A 126 4.75 -6.38 -2.40
N ASP A 127 5.26 -5.73 -3.45
CA ASP A 127 5.54 -4.29 -3.47
C ASP A 127 4.28 -3.43 -3.31
N LEU A 128 3.09 -3.92 -3.72
CA LEU A 128 1.82 -3.22 -3.50
C LEU A 128 1.40 -3.17 -2.03
N LEU A 129 1.81 -4.14 -1.21
CA LEU A 129 1.34 -4.25 0.18
C LEU A 129 1.71 -3.05 1.05
N GLY A 130 2.88 -2.45 0.84
CA GLY A 130 3.27 -1.23 1.55
C GLY A 130 2.39 -0.02 1.22
N PRO A 131 2.28 0.39 -0.04
CA PRO A 131 1.36 1.45 -0.47
C PRO A 131 -0.10 1.20 -0.08
N VAL A 132 -0.62 -0.03 -0.25
CA VAL A 132 -1.99 -0.40 0.15
C VAL A 132 -2.20 -0.24 1.66
N ALA A 133 -1.26 -0.72 2.49
CA ALA A 133 -1.33 -0.55 3.94
C ALA A 133 -1.29 0.94 4.36
N THR A 134 -0.45 1.74 3.70
CA THR A 134 -0.38 3.19 3.96
C THR A 134 -1.69 3.86 3.57
N THR A 135 -2.27 3.52 2.42
CA THR A 135 -3.55 4.04 1.97
C THR A 135 -4.68 3.63 2.93
N ALA A 136 -4.69 2.38 3.42
CA ALA A 136 -5.64 1.94 4.44
C ALA A 136 -5.59 2.84 5.68
N LEU A 137 -4.41 3.07 6.24
CA LEU A 137 -4.23 3.93 7.41
C LEU A 137 -4.69 5.37 7.17
N GLN A 138 -4.38 5.93 5.99
CA GLN A 138 -4.72 7.30 5.62
C GLN A 138 -6.20 7.48 5.28
N SER A 139 -6.88 6.47 4.76
CA SER A 139 -8.31 6.51 4.43
C SER A 139 -9.18 6.24 5.66
N ILE A 140 -8.89 5.18 6.41
CA ILE A 140 -9.75 4.64 7.45
C ILE A 140 -9.65 5.46 8.76
N ASN A 141 -8.43 5.77 9.24
CA ASN A 141 -8.26 6.49 10.51
C ASN A 141 -9.02 7.81 10.60
N PRO A 142 -9.02 8.69 9.57
CA PRO A 142 -9.81 9.93 9.63
C PRO A 142 -11.31 9.68 9.72
N GLN A 143 -11.83 8.65 9.04
CA GLN A 143 -13.24 8.30 9.07
C GLN A 143 -13.65 7.73 10.44
N LEU A 144 -12.84 6.85 11.03
CA LEU A 144 -13.06 6.35 12.39
C LEU A 144 -13.01 7.47 13.41
N SER A 145 -12.08 8.42 13.27
CA SER A 145 -12.00 9.59 14.16
C SER A 145 -13.23 10.48 14.04
N ARG A 146 -13.74 10.70 12.81
CA ARG A 146 -14.98 11.45 12.56
C ARG A 146 -16.18 10.77 13.19
N ARG A 147 -16.37 9.47 12.94
CA ARG A 147 -17.48 8.69 13.51
C ARG A 147 -17.48 8.70 15.04
N ARG A 148 -16.28 8.65 15.68
CA ARG A 148 -16.16 8.78 17.15
C ARG A 148 -16.56 10.16 17.64
N ALA A 149 -16.10 11.22 16.98
CA ALA A 149 -16.45 12.59 17.34
C ALA A 149 -17.97 12.83 17.22
N GLU A 150 -18.62 12.31 16.18
CA GLU A 150 -20.08 12.37 15.99
C GLU A 150 -20.85 11.66 17.12
N ARG A 151 -20.27 10.61 17.72
CA ARG A 151 -20.83 9.88 18.89
C ARG A 151 -20.42 10.49 20.25
N GLY A 152 -19.63 11.58 20.26
CA GLY A 152 -19.12 12.18 21.51
C GLY A 152 -18.11 11.31 22.25
N GLU A 153 -17.50 10.32 21.58
CA GLU A 153 -16.50 9.44 22.18
C GLU A 153 -15.12 10.12 22.23
N PRO A 154 -14.33 9.91 23.30
CA PRO A 154 -12.99 10.47 23.40
C PRO A 154 -12.05 9.84 22.36
N PRO A 155 -10.93 10.51 22.01
CA PRO A 155 -9.90 9.93 21.17
C PRO A 155 -9.38 8.59 21.75
N PRO A 156 -9.07 7.60 20.92
CA PRO A 156 -8.67 6.25 21.35
C PRO A 156 -7.31 6.23 22.10
N ASP A 157 -6.55 7.27 21.93
CA ASP A 157 -5.21 7.47 22.49
C ASP A 157 -5.18 8.46 23.67
N GLU A 158 -6.36 8.82 24.23
CA GLU A 158 -6.41 9.69 25.39
C GLU A 158 -5.65 9.06 26.57
N GLY A 159 -4.62 9.77 27.03
CA GLY A 159 -3.74 9.29 28.11
C GLY A 159 -2.75 8.20 27.74
N ARG A 160 -2.65 7.78 26.47
CA ARG A 160 -1.67 6.81 25.97
C ARG A 160 -0.73 7.46 24.96
N ARG A 161 0.42 6.81 24.70
CA ARG A 161 1.29 7.23 23.58
C ARG A 161 0.55 7.04 22.28
N PRO A 162 0.32 8.11 21.49
CA PRO A 162 -0.34 7.98 20.21
C PRO A 162 0.48 7.09 19.24
N PRO A 163 -0.16 6.15 18.53
CA PRO A 163 0.57 5.21 17.67
C PRO A 163 1.30 5.90 16.51
N MET A 164 0.87 7.10 16.10
CA MET A 164 1.53 7.88 15.05
C MET A 164 2.69 8.73 15.54
N LEU A 165 2.85 8.94 16.86
CA LEU A 165 3.95 9.73 17.41
C LEU A 165 5.29 9.02 17.13
N ASP A 166 6.22 9.76 16.53
CA ASP A 166 7.53 9.26 16.04
C ASP A 166 7.42 8.25 14.87
N SER A 167 6.27 8.15 14.19
CA SER A 167 6.11 7.28 13.03
C SER A 167 6.73 7.84 11.74
N CYS A 168 6.90 9.16 11.65
CA CYS A 168 7.58 9.83 10.53
C CYS A 168 8.14 11.19 10.98
N HIS A 169 8.93 11.83 10.10
CA HIS A 169 9.52 13.13 10.41
C HIS A 169 8.50 14.21 10.79
N GLY A 170 7.32 14.22 10.15
CA GLY A 170 6.24 15.16 10.48
C GLY A 170 5.65 14.94 11.87
N TRP A 171 5.51 13.69 12.29
CA TRP A 171 4.96 13.31 13.60
C TRP A 171 6.02 13.09 14.67
N ARG A 172 7.28 13.52 14.46
CA ARG A 172 8.30 13.39 15.49
C ARG A 172 7.92 14.19 16.74
N ARG A 173 8.30 13.68 17.88
CA ARG A 173 8.15 14.38 19.15
C ARG A 173 8.76 15.79 19.07
N GLY A 174 8.06 16.77 19.63
CA GLY A 174 8.49 18.18 19.56
C GLY A 174 8.18 18.90 18.24
N SER A 175 7.64 18.21 17.23
CA SER A 175 7.16 18.89 16.02
C SER A 175 5.87 19.67 16.28
N GLU A 176 5.69 20.78 15.57
CA GLU A 176 4.47 21.59 15.66
C GLU A 176 3.18 20.76 15.48
N PRO A 177 3.03 19.91 14.44
CA PRO A 177 1.86 19.06 14.28
C PRO A 177 1.63 18.12 15.47
N ALA A 178 2.69 17.52 16.03
CA ALA A 178 2.57 16.61 17.17
C ALA A 178 2.13 17.37 18.45
N ILE A 179 2.65 18.57 18.67
CA ILE A 179 2.26 19.42 19.79
C ILE A 179 0.81 19.87 19.65
N ILE A 180 0.41 20.34 18.48
CA ILE A 180 -0.99 20.75 18.22
C ILE A 180 -1.94 19.58 18.47
N ARG A 181 -1.61 18.38 17.95
CA ARG A 181 -2.48 17.21 18.02
C ARG A 181 -2.55 16.58 19.41
N TRP A 182 -1.45 16.52 20.15
CA TRP A 182 -1.33 15.73 21.38
C TRP A 182 -0.81 16.52 22.59
N GLY A 183 -0.63 17.83 22.49
CA GLY A 183 -0.25 18.69 23.59
C GLY A 183 1.06 18.25 24.27
N LYS A 184 1.00 18.00 25.60
CA LYS A 184 2.18 17.60 26.39
C LYS A 184 2.81 16.27 25.93
N VAL A 185 2.03 15.34 25.41
CA VAL A 185 2.53 14.05 24.92
C VAL A 185 3.30 14.20 23.60
N GLY A 186 2.96 15.22 22.82
CA GLY A 186 3.65 15.57 21.56
C GLY A 186 4.96 16.34 21.74
N ARG A 187 5.31 16.74 22.96
CA ARG A 187 6.55 17.48 23.29
C ARG A 187 7.75 16.58 23.55
#